data_469d24045bc8cae0ddcc1359f74c957d
#
_entry.id   469d24045bc8cae0ddcc1359f74c957d
#
_cell.length_a   1.000
_cell.length_b   1.000
_cell.length_c   1.000
_cell.angle_alpha   90.00
_cell.angle_beta   90.00
_cell.angle_gamma   90.00
#
_symmetry.space_group_name_H-M   'P 1'
#
loop_
_entity.id
_entity.type
_entity.pdbx_description
1 polymer ?
#
loop_
_entity_poly.entity_id
_entity_poly.type
_entity_poly.pdbx_seq_one_letter_code
_entity_poly.pdbx_strand_id
1 'polypeptide(L)'
;EGPRPEPFRSAAPYVFEKRSVTLDGLSSEELERLSGDLGLSLKLREMEAVRDHFAALGRAPTDVELETLAQTWSEHCCHKTLTSPVHHVSARFPDGNRTENLLKATIVRATQEINAPWCLSVFKDNAGVIAFDDEYGISFKVETHNHPSAIEPYGGAGTGIGGVLRDTLGTGLGAKPIVNTDVFCFGPPDLPASEVPPGALHPLRVLRGVVGGVRDYGNRMGIPTASGAVYFDRRYVGNPIVFCGSVGIIPRDAIDKEVRPGDRIYVVGGRTGRDGIHGATFSSVELTEESETVSSGAVQIGNPITEKKMLDVLLEARRRRLFRCVTDCGAGGLSSAVGEMGEETGARVQLENVPLKYEGLSYWEIWISEAQERIVLAVPPEKAAELEALAQSEEVECTDIGEFTDDRRLVLSFHGSDVCDLSMEFLHGGRPKWVRESLHRSVATEAPDWARWVGDGDDLGKMLPRLLAAPNIASKEWIIRQYD
;
A
#
# COMPACT_ATOMS: atom_id res chain seq x y z
N GLU A 1 47.94 -1.00 -3.91
CA GLU A 1 46.90 -0.78 -4.94
C GLU A 1 46.07 -2.07 -5.03
N GLY A 2 44.86 -2.08 -4.49
CA GLY A 2 43.88 -3.17 -4.66
C GLY A 2 43.25 -3.12 -6.07
N PRO A 3 42.66 -4.23 -6.55
CA PRO A 3 42.02 -4.24 -7.86
C PRO A 3 40.91 -3.18 -7.88
N ARG A 4 40.89 -2.33 -8.90
CA ARG A 4 39.81 -1.37 -9.13
C ARG A 4 38.51 -2.16 -9.27
N PRO A 5 37.39 -1.77 -8.60
CA PRO A 5 36.13 -2.40 -8.83
C PRO A 5 35.79 -2.32 -10.33
N GLU A 6 35.39 -3.44 -10.92
CA GLU A 6 34.91 -3.43 -12.29
C GLU A 6 33.77 -2.41 -12.41
N PRO A 7 33.75 -1.60 -13.49
CA PRO A 7 32.64 -0.69 -13.71
C PRO A 7 31.34 -1.52 -13.74
N PHE A 8 30.28 -1.03 -13.09
CA PHE A 8 28.96 -1.63 -13.14
C PHE A 8 28.66 -2.02 -14.60
N ARG A 9 28.57 -3.32 -14.88
CA ARG A 9 28.08 -3.77 -16.16
C ARG A 9 26.65 -3.28 -16.25
N SER A 10 26.33 -2.49 -17.27
CA SER A 10 24.93 -2.20 -17.62
C SER A 10 24.22 -3.55 -17.76
N ALA A 11 23.08 -3.71 -17.12
CA ALA A 11 22.26 -4.90 -17.34
C ALA A 11 22.07 -5.06 -18.85
N ALA A 12 22.10 -6.30 -19.34
CA ALA A 12 21.81 -6.56 -20.74
C ALA A 12 20.45 -5.95 -21.08
N PRO A 13 20.28 -5.29 -22.24
CA PRO A 13 19.01 -4.73 -22.63
C PRO A 13 17.94 -5.83 -22.65
N TYR A 14 16.76 -5.51 -22.13
CA TYR A 14 15.64 -6.43 -22.15
C TYR A 14 15.26 -6.75 -23.60
N VAL A 15 15.19 -8.05 -23.91
CA VAL A 15 14.70 -8.50 -25.22
C VAL A 15 13.21 -8.81 -25.04
N PHE A 16 12.37 -8.04 -25.71
CA PHE A 16 10.93 -8.22 -25.63
C PHE A 16 10.50 -9.57 -26.19
N GLU A 17 9.79 -10.33 -25.37
CA GLU A 17 9.11 -11.55 -25.72
C GLU A 17 7.77 -11.58 -24.97
N LYS A 18 6.66 -11.60 -25.73
CA LYS A 18 5.34 -11.76 -25.14
C LYS A 18 5.20 -13.19 -24.64
N ARG A 19 5.00 -13.37 -23.33
CA ARG A 19 4.88 -14.69 -22.71
C ARG A 19 3.44 -15.00 -22.38
N SER A 20 3.00 -16.20 -22.77
CA SER A 20 1.72 -16.77 -22.37
C SER A 20 1.96 -17.95 -21.43
N VAL A 21 1.10 -18.07 -20.42
CA VAL A 21 1.20 -19.10 -19.37
C VAL A 21 0.06 -20.08 -19.56
N THR A 22 0.39 -21.34 -19.86
CA THR A 22 -0.62 -22.40 -20.06
C THR A 22 -1.17 -22.85 -18.70
N LEU A 23 -2.48 -22.66 -18.51
CA LEU A 23 -3.22 -23.14 -17.33
C LEU A 23 -4.09 -24.35 -17.64
N ASP A 24 -4.44 -24.55 -18.91
CA ASP A 24 -5.29 -25.64 -19.35
C ASP A 24 -4.63 -27.01 -19.10
N GLY A 25 -5.42 -27.95 -18.59
CA GLY A 25 -4.95 -29.32 -18.27
C GLY A 25 -4.12 -29.45 -16.99
N LEU A 26 -3.82 -28.35 -16.26
CA LEU A 26 -3.10 -28.43 -14.99
C LEU A 26 -4.00 -28.96 -13.86
N SER A 27 -3.43 -29.84 -13.04
CA SER A 27 -4.04 -30.32 -11.79
C SER A 27 -4.09 -29.19 -10.73
N SER A 28 -4.85 -29.40 -9.67
CA SER A 28 -4.95 -28.47 -8.55
C SER A 28 -3.59 -28.19 -7.90
N GLU A 29 -2.77 -29.22 -7.71
CA GLU A 29 -1.43 -29.12 -7.14
C GLU A 29 -0.47 -28.35 -8.08
N GLU A 30 -0.61 -28.51 -9.38
CA GLU A 30 0.19 -27.80 -10.37
C GLU A 30 -0.19 -26.32 -10.45
N LEU A 31 -1.48 -25.98 -10.32
CA LEU A 31 -1.95 -24.59 -10.24
C LEU A 31 -1.43 -23.88 -8.99
N GLU A 32 -1.48 -24.53 -7.82
CA GLU A 32 -0.94 -23.96 -6.58
C GLU A 32 0.58 -23.75 -6.66
N ARG A 33 1.31 -24.75 -7.20
CA ARG A 33 2.75 -24.62 -7.40
C ARG A 33 3.09 -23.49 -8.36
N LEU A 34 2.39 -23.38 -9.49
CA LEU A 34 2.59 -22.33 -10.47
C LEU A 34 2.37 -20.93 -9.86
N SER A 35 1.31 -20.77 -9.05
CA SER A 35 1.07 -19.51 -8.31
C SER A 35 2.23 -19.17 -7.37
N GLY A 36 2.79 -20.18 -6.69
CA GLY A 36 3.97 -20.03 -5.84
C GLY A 36 5.23 -19.67 -6.63
N ASP A 37 5.53 -20.43 -7.69
CA ASP A 37 6.72 -20.25 -8.53
C ASP A 37 6.76 -18.86 -9.22
N LEU A 38 5.60 -18.32 -9.58
CA LEU A 38 5.45 -16.99 -10.16
C LEU A 38 5.28 -15.87 -9.12
N GLY A 39 5.20 -16.18 -7.82
CA GLY A 39 5.02 -15.16 -6.76
C GLY A 39 3.63 -14.50 -6.74
N LEU A 40 2.61 -15.08 -7.40
CA LEU A 40 1.28 -14.48 -7.54
C LEU A 40 0.48 -14.45 -6.24
N SER A 41 0.76 -15.36 -5.30
CA SER A 41 0.00 -15.53 -4.04
C SER A 41 -1.51 -15.74 -4.23
N LEU A 42 -1.94 -16.16 -5.41
CA LEU A 42 -3.32 -16.56 -5.70
C LEU A 42 -3.60 -17.93 -5.09
N LYS A 43 -4.75 -18.08 -4.44
CA LYS A 43 -5.19 -19.37 -3.90
C LYS A 43 -5.73 -20.27 -5.01
N LEU A 44 -5.77 -21.59 -4.78
CA LEU A 44 -6.25 -22.57 -5.76
C LEU A 44 -7.54 -22.15 -6.45
N ARG A 45 -8.58 -21.75 -5.68
CA ARG A 45 -9.88 -21.34 -6.25
C ARG A 45 -9.78 -20.09 -7.14
N GLU A 46 -8.84 -19.19 -6.84
CA GLU A 46 -8.58 -18.01 -7.66
C GLU A 46 -7.88 -18.43 -8.96
N MET A 47 -6.89 -19.31 -8.88
CA MET A 47 -6.23 -19.89 -10.07
C MET A 47 -7.19 -20.69 -10.95
N GLU A 48 -8.12 -21.45 -10.35
CA GLU A 48 -9.18 -22.16 -11.08
C GLU A 48 -10.11 -21.17 -11.80
N ALA A 49 -10.52 -20.08 -11.15
CA ALA A 49 -11.35 -19.05 -11.78
C ALA A 49 -10.63 -18.36 -12.95
N VAL A 50 -9.34 -18.11 -12.82
CA VAL A 50 -8.51 -17.55 -13.90
C VAL A 50 -8.41 -18.54 -15.05
N ARG A 51 -8.08 -19.81 -14.78
CA ARG A 51 -8.04 -20.87 -15.80
C ARG A 51 -9.35 -20.95 -16.57
N ASP A 52 -10.46 -21.05 -15.86
CA ASP A 52 -11.79 -21.23 -16.45
C ASP A 52 -12.20 -20.01 -17.29
N HIS A 53 -11.87 -18.82 -16.85
CA HIS A 53 -12.10 -17.59 -17.62
C HIS A 53 -11.33 -17.58 -18.93
N PHE A 54 -10.02 -17.86 -18.90
CA PHE A 54 -9.21 -17.86 -20.12
C PHE A 54 -9.51 -19.05 -21.05
N ALA A 55 -9.92 -20.20 -20.51
CA ALA A 55 -10.44 -21.30 -21.29
C ALA A 55 -11.73 -20.92 -22.06
N ALA A 56 -12.63 -20.17 -21.42
CA ALA A 56 -13.83 -19.64 -22.08
C ALA A 56 -13.50 -18.62 -23.19
N LEU A 57 -12.40 -17.88 -23.05
CA LEU A 57 -11.88 -16.98 -24.10
C LEU A 57 -11.13 -17.70 -25.22
N GLY A 58 -10.86 -19.01 -25.09
CA GLY A 58 -10.13 -19.80 -26.07
C GLY A 58 -8.64 -19.44 -26.21
N ARG A 59 -8.04 -18.84 -25.16
CA ARG A 59 -6.63 -18.48 -25.14
C ARG A 59 -6.00 -18.65 -23.74
N ALA A 60 -4.69 -18.77 -23.70
CA ALA A 60 -3.95 -18.70 -22.45
C ALA A 60 -3.81 -17.22 -21.98
N PRO A 61 -3.72 -16.97 -20.65
CA PRO A 61 -3.33 -15.67 -20.13
C PRO A 61 -1.87 -15.35 -20.47
N THR A 62 -1.56 -14.07 -20.55
CA THR A 62 -0.17 -13.63 -20.53
C THR A 62 0.33 -13.53 -19.09
N ASP A 63 1.65 -13.44 -18.92
CA ASP A 63 2.28 -13.22 -17.61
C ASP A 63 1.78 -11.93 -16.96
N VAL A 64 1.72 -10.81 -17.69
CA VAL A 64 1.23 -9.52 -17.15
C VAL A 64 -0.27 -9.54 -16.83
N GLU A 65 -1.09 -10.36 -17.51
CA GLU A 65 -2.50 -10.57 -17.13
C GLU A 65 -2.61 -11.30 -15.79
N LEU A 66 -1.78 -12.32 -15.57
CA LEU A 66 -1.72 -13.01 -14.28
C LEU A 66 -1.24 -12.10 -13.16
N GLU A 67 -0.19 -11.31 -13.41
CA GLU A 67 0.30 -10.32 -12.47
C GLU A 67 -0.75 -9.27 -12.13
N THR A 68 -1.45 -8.73 -13.13
CA THR A 68 -2.53 -7.75 -12.92
C THR A 68 -3.63 -8.30 -12.03
N LEU A 69 -4.08 -9.53 -12.29
CA LEU A 69 -5.08 -10.21 -11.47
C LEU A 69 -4.56 -10.48 -10.06
N ALA A 70 -3.29 -10.88 -9.92
CA ALA A 70 -2.66 -11.16 -8.63
C ALA A 70 -2.60 -9.90 -7.74
N GLN A 71 -2.21 -8.76 -8.32
CA GLN A 71 -2.19 -7.48 -7.59
C GLN A 71 -3.61 -7.06 -7.19
N THR A 72 -4.54 -6.97 -8.15
CA THR A 72 -5.92 -6.56 -7.90
C THR A 72 -6.64 -7.48 -6.91
N TRP A 73 -6.41 -8.79 -6.98
CA TRP A 73 -7.02 -9.79 -6.09
C TRP A 73 -6.19 -10.05 -4.82
N SER A 74 -5.15 -9.26 -4.53
CA SER A 74 -4.36 -9.41 -3.30
C SER A 74 -5.19 -9.12 -2.04
N GLU A 75 -4.75 -9.60 -0.87
CA GLU A 75 -5.37 -9.21 0.41
C GLU A 75 -5.25 -7.70 0.62
N HIS A 76 -4.14 -7.12 0.16
CA HIS A 76 -3.86 -5.68 0.27
C HIS A 76 -4.89 -4.84 -0.50
N CYS A 77 -5.09 -5.12 -1.80
CA CYS A 77 -5.94 -4.27 -2.66
C CYS A 77 -7.45 -4.52 -2.44
N CYS A 78 -7.88 -5.79 -2.32
CA CYS A 78 -9.32 -6.09 -2.25
C CYS A 78 -9.83 -6.48 -0.86
N HIS A 79 -8.98 -6.46 0.17
CA HIS A 79 -9.35 -6.75 1.56
C HIS A 79 -10.15 -8.05 1.70
N LYS A 80 -9.63 -9.14 1.10
CA LYS A 80 -10.32 -10.46 0.99
C LYS A 80 -10.98 -10.91 2.28
N THR A 81 -10.32 -10.71 3.42
CA THR A 81 -10.82 -11.14 4.73
C THR A 81 -12.06 -10.39 5.15
N LEU A 82 -12.09 -9.07 4.98
CA LEU A 82 -13.19 -8.21 5.40
C LEU A 82 -14.35 -8.18 4.40
N THR A 83 -14.08 -8.46 3.12
CA THR A 83 -15.10 -8.40 2.05
C THR A 83 -15.69 -9.76 1.69
N SER A 84 -15.15 -10.87 2.21
CA SER A 84 -15.69 -12.22 2.01
C SER A 84 -16.85 -12.53 2.95
N PRO A 85 -17.73 -13.48 2.58
CA PRO A 85 -18.73 -14.01 3.51
C PRO A 85 -18.08 -14.67 4.73
N VAL A 86 -18.65 -14.46 5.91
CA VAL A 86 -18.19 -15.04 7.18
C VAL A 86 -19.36 -15.80 7.84
N HIS A 87 -19.11 -17.04 8.24
CA HIS A 87 -19.99 -17.80 9.12
C HIS A 87 -19.37 -17.82 10.52
N HIS A 88 -19.98 -17.09 11.45
CA HIS A 88 -19.46 -16.88 12.80
C HIS A 88 -20.25 -17.67 13.83
N VAL A 89 -19.59 -18.56 14.56
CA VAL A 89 -20.14 -19.34 15.66
C VAL A 89 -19.58 -18.82 16.98
N SER A 90 -20.45 -18.58 17.98
CA SER A 90 -20.09 -18.14 19.32
C SER A 90 -21.18 -18.50 20.33
N ALA A 91 -20.94 -18.26 21.62
CA ALA A 91 -21.96 -18.44 22.63
C ALA A 91 -23.23 -17.60 22.38
N ARG A 92 -23.10 -16.44 21.71
CA ARG A 92 -24.23 -15.60 21.30
C ARG A 92 -24.95 -16.14 20.06
N PHE A 93 -24.24 -16.85 19.20
CA PHE A 93 -24.75 -17.40 17.94
C PHE A 93 -24.33 -18.88 17.86
N PRO A 94 -24.97 -19.80 18.65
CA PRO A 94 -24.56 -21.21 18.71
C PRO A 94 -24.79 -21.95 17.40
N ASP A 95 -25.83 -21.59 16.65
CA ASP A 95 -26.16 -22.14 15.33
C ASP A 95 -25.44 -21.42 14.18
N GLY A 96 -24.61 -20.43 14.52
CA GLY A 96 -23.90 -19.59 13.57
C GLY A 96 -24.69 -18.36 13.12
N ASN A 97 -23.94 -17.34 12.71
CA ASN A 97 -24.46 -16.12 12.06
C ASN A 97 -23.67 -15.88 10.79
N ARG A 98 -24.36 -15.79 9.65
CA ARG A 98 -23.75 -15.53 8.36
C ARG A 98 -23.81 -14.05 8.00
N THR A 99 -22.67 -13.51 7.60
CA THR A 99 -22.50 -12.13 7.13
C THR A 99 -21.85 -12.17 5.75
N GLU A 100 -22.46 -11.58 4.73
CA GLU A 100 -21.97 -11.65 3.34
C GLU A 100 -20.75 -10.77 3.08
N ASN A 101 -20.61 -9.68 3.81
CA ASN A 101 -19.46 -8.78 3.76
C ASN A 101 -19.32 -8.12 5.13
N LEU A 102 -18.27 -8.48 5.85
CA LEU A 102 -18.09 -8.02 7.23
C LEU A 102 -17.92 -6.50 7.33
N LEU A 103 -17.14 -5.90 6.43
CA LEU A 103 -16.91 -4.45 6.40
C LEU A 103 -18.23 -3.70 6.17
N LYS A 104 -18.99 -4.10 5.15
CA LYS A 104 -20.26 -3.45 4.80
C LYS A 104 -21.33 -3.63 5.88
N ALA A 105 -21.41 -4.82 6.49
CA ALA A 105 -22.39 -5.13 7.52
C ALA A 105 -22.11 -4.51 8.89
N THR A 106 -20.90 -4.03 9.12
CA THR A 106 -20.48 -3.47 10.42
C THR A 106 -20.12 -2.00 10.29
N ILE A 107 -18.90 -1.68 9.91
CA ILE A 107 -18.36 -0.31 9.94
C ILE A 107 -19.10 0.60 8.95
N VAL A 108 -19.25 0.17 7.68
CA VAL A 108 -19.96 0.97 6.67
C VAL A 108 -21.40 1.20 7.08
N ARG A 109 -22.11 0.14 7.51
CA ARG A 109 -23.48 0.24 7.99
C ARG A 109 -23.62 1.19 9.17
N ALA A 110 -22.76 1.06 10.19
CA ALA A 110 -22.79 1.95 11.36
C ALA A 110 -22.62 3.42 10.96
N THR A 111 -21.66 3.71 10.07
CA THR A 111 -21.45 5.06 9.55
C THR A 111 -22.66 5.60 8.79
N GLN A 112 -23.29 4.76 7.96
CA GLN A 112 -24.50 5.14 7.20
C GLN A 112 -25.72 5.35 8.10
N GLU A 113 -25.93 4.50 9.13
CA GLU A 113 -27.03 4.63 10.09
C GLU A 113 -26.88 5.88 10.97
N ILE A 114 -25.65 6.24 11.37
CA ILE A 114 -25.36 7.49 12.09
C ILE A 114 -25.64 8.70 11.19
N ASN A 115 -25.33 8.59 9.89
CA ASN A 115 -25.55 9.63 8.87
C ASN A 115 -25.11 11.02 9.34
N ALA A 116 -23.89 11.11 9.87
CA ALA A 116 -23.37 12.36 10.41
C ALA A 116 -23.20 13.42 9.32
N PRO A 117 -23.77 14.64 9.46
CA PRO A 117 -23.74 15.65 8.40
C PRO A 117 -22.32 16.20 8.11
N TRP A 118 -21.39 15.94 8.98
CA TRP A 118 -19.98 16.29 8.78
C TRP A 118 -19.17 15.23 8.02
N CYS A 119 -19.72 14.04 7.70
CA CYS A 119 -19.10 13.08 6.79
C CYS A 119 -19.31 13.54 5.34
N LEU A 120 -18.26 14.04 4.67
CA LEU A 120 -18.35 14.54 3.31
C LEU A 120 -18.07 13.45 2.27
N SER A 121 -17.05 12.61 2.50
CA SER A 121 -16.71 11.46 1.68
C SER A 121 -16.17 10.34 2.54
N VAL A 122 -16.75 9.14 2.48
CA VAL A 122 -16.33 7.97 3.25
C VAL A 122 -16.49 6.70 2.42
N PHE A 123 -15.51 5.79 2.50
CA PHE A 123 -15.47 4.50 1.79
C PHE A 123 -15.47 4.59 0.25
N LYS A 124 -14.99 5.69 -0.31
CA LYS A 124 -15.02 5.94 -1.76
C LYS A 124 -13.66 6.30 -2.36
N ASP A 125 -12.71 6.68 -1.54
CA ASP A 125 -11.46 7.29 -1.97
C ASP A 125 -10.30 6.83 -1.09
N ASN A 126 -9.08 7.26 -1.39
CA ASN A 126 -7.85 6.95 -0.65
C ASN A 126 -7.97 7.30 0.84
N ALA A 127 -8.69 8.36 1.19
CA ALA A 127 -8.98 8.72 2.58
C ALA A 127 -10.43 9.16 2.79
N GLY A 128 -10.92 9.01 4.02
CA GLY A 128 -12.18 9.62 4.44
C GLY A 128 -12.02 11.12 4.61
N VAL A 129 -13.07 11.89 4.27
CA VAL A 129 -13.11 13.35 4.40
C VAL A 129 -14.28 13.78 5.27
N ILE A 130 -13.98 14.59 6.28
CA ILE A 130 -14.97 15.23 7.15
C ILE A 130 -14.96 16.75 6.99
N ALA A 131 -16.08 17.40 7.31
CA ALA A 131 -16.17 18.85 7.27
C ALA A 131 -15.28 19.49 8.33
N PHE A 132 -14.51 20.49 7.94
CA PHE A 132 -13.77 21.37 8.84
C PHE A 132 -14.53 22.67 9.06
N ASP A 133 -14.82 23.37 7.98
CA ASP A 133 -15.65 24.59 7.94
C ASP A 133 -16.50 24.59 6.66
N ASP A 134 -17.04 25.75 6.26
CA ASP A 134 -17.86 25.87 5.06
C ASP A 134 -17.06 25.80 3.76
N GLU A 135 -15.75 26.00 3.78
CA GLU A 135 -14.87 26.02 2.61
C GLU A 135 -14.02 24.74 2.48
N TYR A 136 -13.66 24.11 3.60
CA TYR A 136 -12.69 23.02 3.63
C TYR A 136 -13.22 21.75 4.29
N GLY A 137 -12.67 20.63 3.85
CA GLY A 137 -12.72 19.33 4.50
C GLY A 137 -11.33 18.93 5.03
N ILE A 138 -11.34 18.02 6.01
CA ILE A 138 -10.14 17.34 6.53
C ILE A 138 -10.17 15.89 6.07
N SER A 139 -9.13 15.47 5.39
CA SER A 139 -8.86 14.05 5.12
C SER A 139 -7.97 13.46 6.20
N PHE A 140 -8.17 12.19 6.52
CA PHE A 140 -7.29 11.44 7.41
C PHE A 140 -7.09 10.02 6.90
N LYS A 141 -5.84 9.68 6.65
CA LYS A 141 -5.41 8.33 6.23
C LYS A 141 -4.41 7.78 7.22
N VAL A 142 -4.49 6.49 7.44
CA VAL A 142 -3.53 5.72 8.25
C VAL A 142 -3.19 4.43 7.53
N GLU A 143 -1.91 4.09 7.52
CA GLU A 143 -1.42 2.85 6.94
C GLU A 143 -0.36 2.21 7.82
N THR A 144 -0.18 0.90 7.68
CA THR A 144 0.89 0.16 8.34
C THR A 144 1.92 -0.32 7.32
N HIS A 145 3.21 -0.24 7.68
CA HIS A 145 4.30 -0.74 6.87
C HIS A 145 5.18 -1.69 7.69
N ASN A 146 4.58 -2.78 8.19
CA ASN A 146 5.14 -3.66 9.21
C ASN A 146 6.24 -4.57 8.67
N HIS A 147 5.93 -5.41 7.67
CA HIS A 147 6.85 -6.38 7.09
C HIS A 147 8.10 -5.73 6.49
N PRO A 148 7.97 -4.69 5.64
CA PRO A 148 9.15 -3.99 5.13
C PRO A 148 10.01 -3.39 6.24
N SER A 149 9.40 -2.86 7.30
CA SER A 149 10.11 -2.31 8.46
C SER A 149 10.76 -3.38 9.35
N ALA A 150 10.25 -4.62 9.34
CA ALA A 150 10.86 -5.74 10.04
C ALA A 150 12.18 -6.17 9.37
N ILE A 151 12.27 -6.02 8.04
CA ILE A 151 13.41 -6.47 7.19
C ILE A 151 14.42 -5.33 7.03
N GLU A 152 13.96 -4.17 6.58
CA GLU A 152 14.76 -2.95 6.39
C GLU A 152 14.07 -1.77 7.11
N PRO A 153 14.35 -1.55 8.41
CA PRO A 153 13.59 -0.63 9.25
C PRO A 153 13.58 0.82 8.77
N TYR A 154 14.69 1.32 8.22
CA TYR A 154 14.82 2.70 7.77
C TYR A 154 14.03 2.93 6.47
N GLY A 155 14.30 2.14 5.43
CA GLY A 155 13.64 2.26 4.15
C GLY A 155 12.14 1.90 4.24
N GLY A 156 11.82 0.80 4.95
CA GLY A 156 10.45 0.37 5.15
C GLY A 156 9.60 1.42 5.86
N ALA A 157 10.10 2.05 6.91
CA ALA A 157 9.36 3.10 7.61
C ALA A 157 9.30 4.41 6.82
N GLY A 158 10.37 4.76 6.10
CA GLY A 158 10.38 5.91 5.19
C GLY A 158 9.33 5.76 4.09
N THR A 159 9.21 4.57 3.50
CA THR A 159 8.16 4.26 2.52
C THR A 159 6.77 4.32 3.16
N GLY A 160 6.62 3.85 4.40
CA GLY A 160 5.34 3.89 5.12
C GLY A 160 4.80 5.32 5.28
N ILE A 161 5.63 6.27 5.72
CA ILE A 161 5.21 7.67 5.82
C ILE A 161 5.02 8.31 4.45
N GLY A 162 5.88 8.02 3.45
CA GLY A 162 5.71 8.49 2.09
C GLY A 162 4.42 7.99 1.46
N GLY A 163 4.08 6.70 1.65
CA GLY A 163 2.83 6.11 1.16
C GLY A 163 1.60 6.82 1.69
N VAL A 164 1.50 7.03 3.00
CA VAL A 164 0.32 7.67 3.60
C VAL A 164 0.18 9.15 3.21
N LEU A 165 1.30 9.83 2.90
CA LEU A 165 1.26 11.19 2.34
C LEU A 165 0.71 11.18 0.91
N ARG A 166 1.08 10.18 0.09
CA ARG A 166 0.55 10.01 -1.27
C ARG A 166 -0.93 9.66 -1.27
N ASP A 167 -1.41 8.82 -0.34
CA ASP A 167 -2.85 8.56 -0.15
C ASP A 167 -3.62 9.86 0.11
N THR A 168 -3.07 10.72 0.97
CA THR A 168 -3.65 12.04 1.21
C THR A 168 -3.66 12.86 -0.07
N LEU A 169 -2.57 12.87 -0.85
CA LEU A 169 -2.50 13.52 -2.16
C LEU A 169 -3.44 12.92 -3.20
N GLY A 170 -3.69 11.62 -3.14
CA GLY A 170 -4.64 10.91 -4.01
C GLY A 170 -6.11 11.13 -3.64
N THR A 171 -6.41 11.79 -2.51
CA THR A 171 -7.77 12.01 -2.03
C THR A 171 -8.43 13.20 -2.73
N GLY A 172 -9.60 12.99 -3.30
CA GLY A 172 -10.29 13.98 -4.13
C GLY A 172 -9.44 14.41 -5.31
N LEU A 173 -9.34 15.70 -5.54
CA LEU A 173 -8.40 16.32 -6.50
C LEU A 173 -7.08 16.75 -5.81
N GLY A 174 -6.66 16.04 -4.77
CA GLY A 174 -5.42 16.29 -4.05
C GLY A 174 -5.62 17.04 -2.74
N ALA A 175 -5.82 16.35 -1.62
CA ALA A 175 -5.74 16.96 -0.31
C ALA A 175 -4.29 17.34 0.00
N LYS A 176 -4.08 18.51 0.60
CA LYS A 176 -2.74 18.97 1.02
C LYS A 176 -2.39 18.36 2.37
N PRO A 177 -1.39 17.50 2.50
CA PRO A 177 -0.91 17.02 3.79
C PRO A 177 -0.44 18.19 4.65
N ILE A 178 -0.86 18.24 5.91
CA ILE A 178 -0.55 19.33 6.84
C ILE A 178 0.07 18.87 8.15
N VAL A 179 -0.16 17.59 8.54
CA VAL A 179 0.38 17.04 9.77
C VAL A 179 0.40 15.51 9.72
N ASN A 180 1.41 14.92 10.36
CA ASN A 180 1.56 13.48 10.54
C ASN A 180 1.23 13.06 11.98
N THR A 181 0.88 11.79 12.14
CA THR A 181 0.78 11.10 13.43
C THR A 181 1.28 9.67 13.29
N ASP A 182 2.06 9.19 14.26
CA ASP A 182 2.73 7.90 14.10
C ASP A 182 2.58 7.06 15.38
N VAL A 183 2.29 5.76 15.21
CA VAL A 183 2.26 4.80 16.33
C VAL A 183 3.20 3.64 16.03
N PHE A 184 4.16 3.44 16.93
CA PHE A 184 5.14 2.37 16.79
C PHE A 184 5.01 1.37 17.92
N CYS A 185 5.04 0.07 17.59
CA CYS A 185 5.09 -1.00 18.55
C CYS A 185 6.27 -1.91 18.25
N PHE A 186 7.16 -2.08 19.24
CA PHE A 186 8.41 -2.84 19.10
C PHE A 186 8.55 -3.88 20.19
N GLY A 187 9.41 -4.87 19.99
CA GLY A 187 9.96 -5.66 21.08
C GLY A 187 10.72 -4.78 22.08
N PRO A 188 10.94 -5.25 23.32
CA PRO A 188 11.72 -4.51 24.32
C PRO A 188 13.11 -4.14 23.77
N PRO A 189 13.55 -2.87 23.87
CA PRO A 189 14.81 -2.41 23.30
C PRO A 189 16.04 -2.97 24.01
N ASP A 190 15.87 -3.48 25.23
CA ASP A 190 16.86 -4.10 26.09
C ASP A 190 16.82 -5.64 26.06
N LEU A 191 16.08 -6.23 25.11
CA LEU A 191 15.98 -7.67 24.96
C LEU A 191 17.39 -8.27 24.75
N PRO A 192 17.80 -9.30 25.52
CA PRO A 192 19.07 -9.97 25.27
C PRO A 192 19.14 -10.53 23.84
N ALA A 193 20.31 -10.39 23.20
CA ALA A 193 20.49 -10.90 21.83
C ALA A 193 20.21 -12.41 21.69
N SER A 194 20.44 -13.18 22.77
CA SER A 194 20.14 -14.61 22.81
C SER A 194 18.64 -14.96 22.82
N GLU A 195 17.76 -13.98 23.07
CA GLU A 195 16.32 -14.14 23.08
C GLU A 195 15.65 -13.62 21.78
N VAL A 196 16.45 -13.06 20.85
CA VAL A 196 15.95 -12.65 19.54
C VAL A 196 15.82 -13.90 18.66
N PRO A 197 14.63 -14.17 18.08
CA PRO A 197 14.45 -15.31 17.19
C PRO A 197 15.38 -15.26 15.96
N PRO A 198 15.83 -16.40 15.43
CA PRO A 198 16.56 -16.45 14.17
C PRO A 198 15.81 -15.71 13.04
N GLY A 199 16.51 -15.01 12.17
CA GLY A 199 15.92 -14.23 11.08
C GLY A 199 15.27 -12.90 11.49
N ALA A 200 15.11 -12.62 12.80
CA ALA A 200 14.58 -11.36 13.27
C ALA A 200 15.70 -10.35 13.60
N LEU A 201 15.46 -9.07 13.28
CA LEU A 201 16.34 -8.00 13.72
C LEU A 201 16.16 -7.69 15.20
N HIS A 202 17.23 -7.28 15.87
CA HIS A 202 17.16 -6.86 17.27
C HIS A 202 16.21 -5.64 17.44
N PRO A 203 15.27 -5.64 18.42
CA PRO A 203 14.28 -4.57 18.59
C PRO A 203 14.85 -3.15 18.66
N LEU A 204 16.03 -2.96 19.27
CA LEU A 204 16.69 -1.65 19.31
C LEU A 204 17.14 -1.18 17.90
N ARG A 205 17.57 -2.12 17.04
CA ARG A 205 17.92 -1.80 15.65
C ARG A 205 16.67 -1.38 14.87
N VAL A 206 15.57 -2.13 15.04
CA VAL A 206 14.29 -1.81 14.41
C VAL A 206 13.78 -0.44 14.87
N LEU A 207 13.74 -0.19 16.17
CA LEU A 207 13.35 1.11 16.75
C LEU A 207 14.14 2.27 16.14
N ARG A 208 15.47 2.18 16.11
CA ARG A 208 16.32 3.26 15.58
C ARG A 208 16.11 3.49 14.10
N GLY A 209 15.99 2.41 13.33
CA GLY A 209 15.75 2.49 11.88
C GLY A 209 14.41 3.12 11.56
N VAL A 210 13.34 2.64 12.20
CA VAL A 210 11.98 3.18 11.99
C VAL A 210 11.89 4.65 12.35
N VAL A 211 12.36 5.04 13.54
CA VAL A 211 12.36 6.45 13.96
C VAL A 211 13.16 7.32 12.98
N GLY A 212 14.33 6.84 12.51
CA GLY A 212 15.14 7.53 11.52
C GLY A 212 14.46 7.66 10.15
N GLY A 213 13.82 6.61 9.66
CA GLY A 213 13.12 6.59 8.37
C GLY A 213 11.95 7.56 8.33
N VAL A 214 11.08 7.50 9.33
CA VAL A 214 9.93 8.43 9.45
C VAL A 214 10.40 9.87 9.60
N ARG A 215 11.39 10.14 10.47
CA ARG A 215 11.99 11.47 10.62
C ARG A 215 12.48 12.02 9.30
N ASP A 216 13.33 11.27 8.61
CA ASP A 216 14.02 11.79 7.43
C ASP A 216 13.05 12.03 6.27
N TYR A 217 12.02 11.22 6.15
CA TYR A 217 11.01 11.43 5.12
C TYR A 217 10.08 12.60 5.48
N GLY A 218 9.47 12.59 6.66
CA GLY A 218 8.53 13.62 7.10
C GLY A 218 9.15 15.03 7.13
N ASN A 219 10.34 15.16 7.75
CA ASN A 219 11.04 16.44 7.84
C ASN A 219 11.44 17.01 6.46
N ARG A 220 11.86 16.13 5.51
CA ARG A 220 12.18 16.58 4.14
C ARG A 220 10.95 16.96 3.33
N MET A 221 9.78 16.39 3.65
CA MET A 221 8.50 16.84 3.10
C MET A 221 8.06 18.20 3.69
N GLY A 222 8.62 18.58 4.83
CA GLY A 222 8.23 19.78 5.57
C GLY A 222 6.85 19.65 6.22
N ILE A 223 6.49 18.42 6.65
CA ILE A 223 5.21 18.12 7.29
C ILE A 223 5.48 17.70 8.74
N PRO A 224 5.00 18.47 9.75
CA PRO A 224 5.27 18.18 11.15
C PRO A 224 4.52 16.94 11.64
N THR A 225 5.11 16.22 12.60
CA THR A 225 4.44 15.16 13.36
C THR A 225 3.85 15.73 14.65
N ALA A 226 2.51 15.85 14.73
CA ALA A 226 1.83 16.49 15.84
C ALA A 226 1.62 15.59 17.04
N SER A 227 1.48 14.29 16.85
CA SER A 227 1.24 13.33 17.92
C SER A 227 1.65 11.92 17.52
N GLY A 228 1.72 11.03 18.52
CA GLY A 228 1.98 9.62 18.29
C GLY A 228 2.14 8.85 19.60
N ALA A 229 2.51 7.59 19.47
CA ALA A 229 2.77 6.73 20.62
C ALA A 229 3.86 5.70 20.30
N VAL A 230 4.57 5.25 21.32
CA VAL A 230 5.53 4.15 21.21
C VAL A 230 5.31 3.15 22.31
N TYR A 231 5.05 1.91 21.93
CA TYR A 231 4.80 0.79 22.82
C TYR A 231 5.85 -0.31 22.67
N PHE A 232 6.12 -1.01 23.76
CA PHE A 232 7.04 -2.13 23.80
C PHE A 232 6.36 -3.35 24.39
N ASP A 233 6.40 -4.46 23.65
CA ASP A 233 5.90 -5.75 24.09
C ASP A 233 6.66 -6.87 23.36
N ARG A 234 6.93 -7.99 24.03
CA ARG A 234 7.66 -9.14 23.45
C ARG A 234 6.98 -9.71 22.18
N ARG A 235 5.67 -9.54 22.05
CA ARG A 235 4.90 -9.99 20.89
C ARG A 235 5.27 -9.28 19.60
N TYR A 236 5.92 -8.11 19.66
CA TYR A 236 6.37 -7.35 18.50
C TYR A 236 7.83 -7.62 18.09
N VAL A 237 8.46 -8.63 18.70
CA VAL A 237 9.79 -9.07 18.24
C VAL A 237 9.63 -9.80 16.92
N GLY A 238 10.33 -9.34 15.88
CA GLY A 238 10.26 -9.89 14.52
C GLY A 238 9.08 -9.42 13.67
N ASN A 239 8.00 -8.88 14.28
CA ASN A 239 6.90 -8.27 13.55
C ASN A 239 6.44 -6.99 14.24
N PRO A 240 7.16 -5.87 14.06
CA PRO A 240 6.82 -4.58 14.64
C PRO A 240 5.52 -4.04 14.01
N ILE A 241 4.84 -3.13 14.72
CA ILE A 241 3.84 -2.26 14.10
C ILE A 241 4.50 -0.92 13.81
N VAL A 242 4.47 -0.52 12.56
CA VAL A 242 4.84 0.80 12.09
C VAL A 242 3.61 1.40 11.42
N PHE A 243 2.92 2.23 12.17
CA PHE A 243 1.66 2.83 11.80
C PHE A 243 1.89 4.32 11.58
N CYS A 244 1.71 4.77 10.34
CA CYS A 244 1.86 6.15 9.94
C CYS A 244 0.51 6.74 9.58
N GLY A 245 0.27 7.99 9.97
CA GLY A 245 -0.94 8.71 9.67
C GLY A 245 -0.66 10.08 9.05
N SER A 246 -1.50 10.50 8.11
CA SER A 246 -1.45 11.80 7.46
C SER A 246 -2.80 12.48 7.51
N VAL A 247 -2.81 13.71 7.97
CA VAL A 247 -3.97 14.60 7.92
C VAL A 247 -3.78 15.59 6.79
N GLY A 248 -4.77 15.72 5.93
CA GLY A 248 -4.78 16.67 4.83
C GLY A 248 -5.95 17.65 4.90
N ILE A 249 -5.79 18.79 4.25
CA ILE A 249 -6.85 19.78 4.05
C ILE A 249 -7.21 19.85 2.56
N ILE A 250 -8.51 19.89 2.25
CA ILE A 250 -9.00 19.89 0.88
C ILE A 250 -10.16 20.90 0.74
N PRO A 251 -10.18 21.73 -0.31
CA PRO A 251 -11.36 22.53 -0.63
C PRO A 251 -12.57 21.64 -0.90
N ARG A 252 -13.76 22.01 -0.41
CA ARG A 252 -14.97 21.18 -0.59
C ARG A 252 -15.34 20.94 -2.05
N ASP A 253 -15.05 21.87 -2.94
CA ASP A 253 -15.27 21.76 -4.38
C ASP A 253 -14.22 20.90 -5.12
N ALA A 254 -13.24 20.36 -4.37
CA ALA A 254 -12.22 19.45 -4.86
C ALA A 254 -12.34 18.03 -4.29
N ILE A 255 -13.40 17.70 -3.55
CA ILE A 255 -13.59 16.36 -2.95
C ILE A 255 -13.99 15.34 -4.00
N ASP A 256 -14.91 15.72 -4.90
CA ASP A 256 -15.37 14.81 -5.96
C ASP A 256 -14.38 14.76 -7.12
N LYS A 257 -14.13 13.56 -7.61
CA LYS A 257 -13.28 13.29 -8.77
C LYS A 257 -13.96 12.30 -9.70
N GLU A 258 -13.64 12.36 -10.97
CA GLU A 258 -14.20 11.46 -11.99
C GLU A 258 -13.18 11.20 -13.11
N VAL A 259 -13.26 10.05 -13.72
CA VAL A 259 -12.55 9.72 -14.96
C VAL A 259 -13.55 9.75 -16.10
N ARG A 260 -13.17 10.34 -17.23
CA ARG A 260 -14.01 10.37 -18.43
C ARG A 260 -13.31 9.69 -19.60
N PRO A 261 -14.04 8.97 -20.44
CA PRO A 261 -13.49 8.47 -21.70
C PRO A 261 -12.84 9.60 -22.51
N GLY A 262 -11.63 9.34 -23.02
CA GLY A 262 -10.81 10.31 -23.73
C GLY A 262 -9.87 11.14 -22.86
N ASP A 263 -9.97 11.05 -21.51
CA ASP A 263 -8.94 11.63 -20.63
C ASP A 263 -7.62 10.88 -20.83
N ARG A 264 -6.51 11.65 -20.89
CA ARG A 264 -5.15 11.08 -21.00
C ARG A 264 -4.69 10.56 -19.64
N ILE A 265 -3.93 9.48 -19.64
CA ILE A 265 -3.32 8.88 -18.46
C ILE A 265 -1.91 9.45 -18.31
N TYR A 266 -1.69 10.26 -17.30
CA TYR A 266 -0.38 10.82 -16.98
C TYR A 266 0.22 10.17 -15.74
N VAL A 267 1.50 9.78 -15.82
CA VAL A 267 2.32 9.46 -14.64
C VAL A 267 3.15 10.68 -14.32
N VAL A 268 3.07 11.13 -13.07
CA VAL A 268 3.78 12.34 -12.59
C VAL A 268 4.65 11.96 -11.40
N GLY A 269 5.90 12.42 -11.39
CA GLY A 269 6.84 12.25 -10.29
C GLY A 269 8.05 11.40 -10.62
N GLY A 270 8.36 10.40 -9.80
CA GLY A 270 9.55 9.57 -9.94
C GLY A 270 9.51 8.56 -11.08
N ARG A 271 10.67 8.05 -11.44
CA ARG A 271 10.83 7.03 -12.49
C ARG A 271 10.60 5.62 -11.95
N THR A 272 10.17 4.73 -12.83
CA THR A 272 9.92 3.32 -12.52
C THR A 272 11.21 2.49 -12.49
N GLY A 273 11.39 1.71 -11.44
CA GLY A 273 12.48 0.74 -11.28
C GLY A 273 11.92 -0.62 -10.85
N ARG A 274 12.77 -1.54 -10.40
CA ARG A 274 12.35 -2.84 -9.82
C ARG A 274 11.97 -2.74 -8.33
N ASP A 275 11.49 -1.59 -7.91
CA ASP A 275 11.10 -1.35 -6.53
C ASP A 275 9.79 -2.07 -6.22
N GLY A 276 9.74 -2.82 -5.13
CA GLY A 276 8.51 -3.43 -4.64
C GLY A 276 7.85 -4.43 -5.59
N ILE A 277 8.59 -5.07 -6.48
CA ILE A 277 8.05 -6.15 -7.31
C ILE A 277 7.47 -7.23 -6.40
N HIS A 278 6.18 -7.53 -6.56
CA HIS A 278 5.39 -8.39 -5.67
C HIS A 278 5.22 -7.84 -4.23
N GLY A 279 5.42 -6.56 -3.98
CA GLY A 279 5.28 -5.95 -2.65
C GLY A 279 3.89 -6.14 -2.05
N ALA A 280 2.83 -5.88 -2.81
CA ALA A 280 1.44 -6.06 -2.35
C ALA A 280 1.11 -7.53 -2.02
N THR A 281 1.66 -8.49 -2.74
CA THR A 281 1.48 -9.91 -2.46
C THR A 281 2.35 -10.37 -1.28
N PHE A 282 3.58 -9.86 -1.17
CA PHE A 282 4.50 -10.15 -0.07
C PHE A 282 4.03 -9.59 1.29
N SER A 283 3.40 -8.43 1.32
CA SER A 283 2.92 -7.80 2.57
C SER A 283 1.93 -8.66 3.34
N SER A 284 1.29 -9.62 2.68
CA SER A 284 0.29 -10.53 3.24
C SER A 284 0.82 -11.96 3.49
N VAL A 285 2.12 -12.22 3.25
CA VAL A 285 2.76 -13.52 3.46
C VAL A 285 3.39 -13.58 4.85
N GLU A 286 3.46 -14.78 5.43
CA GLU A 286 4.12 -15.01 6.71
C GLU A 286 5.65 -14.80 6.60
N LEU A 287 6.25 -14.04 7.53
CA LEU A 287 7.70 -13.82 7.59
C LEU A 287 8.41 -15.10 8.04
N THR A 288 9.48 -15.47 7.34
CA THR A 288 10.32 -16.63 7.62
C THR A 288 11.77 -16.20 7.89
N GLU A 289 12.62 -17.13 8.31
CA GLU A 289 14.06 -16.88 8.50
C GLU A 289 14.77 -16.42 7.21
N GLU A 290 14.27 -16.78 6.05
CA GLU A 290 14.83 -16.42 4.75
C GLU A 290 14.33 -15.09 4.21
N SER A 291 13.32 -14.49 4.84
CA SER A 291 12.66 -13.26 4.35
C SER A 291 13.64 -12.09 4.17
N GLU A 292 14.66 -11.94 5.03
CA GLU A 292 15.67 -10.88 4.89
C GLU A 292 16.49 -11.04 3.59
N THR A 293 16.87 -12.25 3.24
CA THR A 293 17.72 -12.50 2.06
C THR A 293 16.94 -12.56 0.75
N VAL A 294 15.74 -13.07 0.79
CA VAL A 294 14.88 -13.25 -0.41
C VAL A 294 14.10 -11.97 -0.74
N SER A 295 13.67 -11.23 0.28
CA SER A 295 12.70 -10.14 0.12
C SER A 295 13.28 -8.74 0.38
N SER A 296 14.59 -8.60 0.68
CA SER A 296 15.21 -7.29 0.88
C SER A 296 15.12 -6.39 -0.37
N GLY A 297 15.11 -6.98 -1.56
CA GLY A 297 14.90 -6.29 -2.84
C GLY A 297 13.46 -5.81 -3.07
N ALA A 298 12.49 -6.35 -2.33
CA ALA A 298 11.09 -5.92 -2.40
C ALA A 298 10.80 -4.68 -1.55
N VAL A 299 11.71 -4.26 -0.66
CA VAL A 299 11.55 -3.03 0.12
C VAL A 299 11.86 -1.83 -0.78
N GLN A 300 10.89 -0.96 -0.96
CA GLN A 300 11.02 0.26 -1.73
C GLN A 300 11.94 1.26 -1.01
N ILE A 301 12.62 2.11 -1.77
CA ILE A 301 13.45 3.20 -1.23
C ILE A 301 12.83 4.53 -1.65
N GLY A 302 12.28 5.26 -0.69
CA GLY A 302 11.62 6.52 -0.92
C GLY A 302 12.58 7.69 -1.14
N ASN A 303 12.16 8.67 -1.96
CA ASN A 303 12.85 9.93 -2.19
C ASN A 303 11.93 11.12 -1.87
N PRO A 304 11.90 11.61 -0.63
CA PRO A 304 10.96 12.65 -0.21
C PRO A 304 11.08 13.97 -0.98
N ILE A 305 12.26 14.29 -1.54
CA ILE A 305 12.44 15.50 -2.38
C ILE A 305 11.64 15.38 -3.67
N THR A 306 11.63 14.21 -4.30
CA THR A 306 10.81 13.95 -5.50
C THR A 306 9.32 14.07 -5.17
N GLU A 307 8.89 13.51 -4.04
CA GLU A 307 7.49 13.61 -3.60
C GLU A 307 7.10 15.05 -3.27
N LYS A 308 8.00 15.82 -2.63
CA LYS A 308 7.74 17.24 -2.33
C LYS A 308 7.55 18.07 -3.59
N LYS A 309 8.39 17.91 -4.60
CA LYS A 309 8.25 18.59 -5.89
C LYS A 309 6.94 18.19 -6.59
N MET A 310 6.62 16.89 -6.61
CA MET A 310 5.37 16.36 -7.17
C MET A 310 4.14 16.93 -6.44
N LEU A 311 4.17 17.03 -5.10
CA LEU A 311 3.12 17.67 -4.29
C LEU A 311 2.87 19.11 -4.73
N ASP A 312 3.92 19.90 -4.90
CA ASP A 312 3.79 21.31 -5.27
C ASP A 312 3.16 21.47 -6.67
N VAL A 313 3.60 20.66 -7.64
CA VAL A 313 2.99 20.58 -8.97
C VAL A 313 1.52 20.19 -8.90
N LEU A 314 1.18 19.15 -8.14
CA LEU A 314 -0.18 18.64 -8.04
C LEU A 314 -1.15 19.69 -7.48
N LEU A 315 -0.74 20.37 -6.39
CA LEU A 315 -1.59 21.38 -5.77
C LEU A 315 -1.82 22.59 -6.69
N GLU A 316 -0.83 22.99 -7.46
CA GLU A 316 -0.97 24.06 -8.45
C GLU A 316 -1.80 23.60 -9.65
N ALA A 317 -1.60 22.38 -10.15
CA ALA A 317 -2.41 21.78 -11.20
C ALA A 317 -3.90 21.68 -10.78
N ARG A 318 -4.17 21.27 -9.52
CA ARG A 318 -5.52 21.31 -8.95
C ARG A 318 -6.11 22.73 -9.01
N ARG A 319 -5.37 23.74 -8.54
CA ARG A 319 -5.82 25.13 -8.54
C ARG A 319 -6.21 25.61 -9.94
N ARG A 320 -5.48 25.17 -10.96
CA ARG A 320 -5.75 25.48 -12.38
C ARG A 320 -6.79 24.55 -13.03
N ARG A 321 -7.28 23.53 -12.30
CA ARG A 321 -8.20 22.50 -12.85
C ARG A 321 -7.63 21.79 -14.10
N LEU A 322 -6.37 21.33 -14.02
CA LEU A 322 -5.68 20.68 -15.12
C LEU A 322 -5.98 19.18 -15.26
N PHE A 323 -6.55 18.56 -14.24
CA PHE A 323 -6.93 17.15 -14.24
C PHE A 323 -8.30 16.95 -13.58
N ARG A 324 -8.93 15.78 -13.79
CA ARG A 324 -10.25 15.41 -13.27
C ARG A 324 -10.20 14.35 -12.19
N CYS A 325 -9.18 13.52 -12.20
CA CYS A 325 -8.98 12.46 -11.21
C CYS A 325 -7.50 12.32 -10.92
N VAL A 326 -7.19 11.89 -9.71
CA VAL A 326 -5.85 11.57 -9.24
C VAL A 326 -5.92 10.38 -8.31
N THR A 327 -4.93 9.50 -8.39
CA THR A 327 -4.65 8.47 -7.38
C THR A 327 -3.15 8.32 -7.21
N ASP A 328 -2.73 7.82 -6.06
CA ASP A 328 -1.34 7.43 -5.84
C ASP A 328 -1.00 6.15 -6.62
N CYS A 329 0.29 5.92 -6.80
CA CYS A 329 0.81 4.71 -7.41
C CYS A 329 1.58 3.94 -6.32
N GLY A 330 0.82 3.31 -5.43
CA GLY A 330 1.30 2.55 -4.28
C GLY A 330 1.44 1.06 -4.57
N ALA A 331 0.83 0.23 -3.72
CA ALA A 331 0.83 -1.22 -3.87
C ALA A 331 0.26 -1.68 -5.22
N GLY A 332 0.95 -2.60 -5.88
CA GLY A 332 0.61 -3.08 -7.22
C GLY A 332 0.92 -2.07 -8.35
N GLY A 333 1.51 -0.93 -8.04
CA GLY A 333 2.00 0.04 -9.01
C GLY A 333 0.94 0.60 -9.95
N LEU A 334 1.30 0.72 -11.24
CA LEU A 334 0.38 1.20 -12.27
C LEU A 334 -0.83 0.28 -12.46
N SER A 335 -0.69 -1.01 -12.16
CA SER A 335 -1.76 -2.00 -12.26
C SER A 335 -2.95 -1.65 -11.35
N SER A 336 -2.68 -1.29 -10.09
CA SER A 336 -3.73 -0.83 -9.17
C SER A 336 -4.21 0.57 -9.54
N ALA A 337 -3.30 1.54 -9.73
CA ALA A 337 -3.66 2.93 -9.98
C ALA A 337 -4.54 3.11 -11.24
N VAL A 338 -4.11 2.57 -12.39
CA VAL A 338 -4.87 2.67 -13.64
C VAL A 338 -6.08 1.74 -13.64
N GLY A 339 -5.94 0.54 -13.05
CA GLY A 339 -7.03 -0.43 -12.95
C GLY A 339 -8.23 0.12 -12.17
N GLU A 340 -7.98 0.74 -11.01
CA GLU A 340 -9.03 1.35 -10.18
C GLU A 340 -9.64 2.59 -10.86
N MET A 341 -8.82 3.48 -11.42
CA MET A 341 -9.32 4.66 -12.13
C MET A 341 -10.16 4.29 -13.35
N GLY A 342 -9.80 3.21 -14.05
CA GLY A 342 -10.46 2.74 -15.26
C GLY A 342 -11.64 1.78 -15.03
N GLU A 343 -12.00 1.43 -13.78
CA GLU A 343 -13.00 0.40 -13.46
C GLU A 343 -14.32 0.59 -14.21
N GLU A 344 -14.83 1.82 -14.26
CA GLU A 344 -16.11 2.14 -14.91
C GLU A 344 -15.97 2.49 -16.40
N THR A 345 -14.76 2.77 -16.86
CA THR A 345 -14.50 3.26 -18.24
C THR A 345 -13.75 2.26 -19.10
N GLY A 346 -12.58 1.86 -18.69
CA GLY A 346 -11.56 1.13 -19.42
C GLY A 346 -10.31 1.99 -19.58
N ALA A 347 -9.20 1.36 -19.96
CA ALA A 347 -7.92 2.06 -20.15
C ALA A 347 -7.06 1.38 -21.23
N ARG A 348 -6.33 2.18 -22.00
CA ARG A 348 -5.26 1.75 -22.94
C ARG A 348 -3.95 2.38 -22.55
N VAL A 349 -2.93 1.56 -22.25
CA VAL A 349 -1.63 2.01 -21.77
C VAL A 349 -0.52 1.52 -22.67
N GLN A 350 0.41 2.41 -23.00
CA GLN A 350 1.64 2.14 -23.76
C GLN A 350 2.81 2.08 -22.77
N LEU A 351 3.21 0.88 -22.41
CA LEU A 351 4.19 0.66 -21.33
C LEU A 351 5.60 1.18 -21.70
N GLU A 352 5.94 1.24 -22.98
CA GLU A 352 7.19 1.82 -23.48
C GLU A 352 7.33 3.32 -23.18
N ASN A 353 6.21 4.01 -22.91
CA ASN A 353 6.22 5.44 -22.57
C ASN A 353 6.51 5.70 -21.09
N VAL A 354 6.40 4.68 -20.25
CA VAL A 354 6.64 4.85 -18.80
C VAL A 354 8.11 5.21 -18.54
N PRO A 355 8.41 6.32 -17.84
CA PRO A 355 9.79 6.72 -17.56
C PRO A 355 10.47 5.73 -16.63
N LEU A 356 11.65 5.24 -17.01
CA LEU A 356 12.40 4.22 -16.29
C LEU A 356 13.63 4.82 -15.58
N LYS A 357 13.96 4.29 -14.38
CA LYS A 357 15.20 4.59 -13.64
C LYS A 357 16.43 4.08 -14.40
N TYR A 358 16.29 2.94 -15.07
CA TYR A 358 17.33 2.26 -15.84
C TYR A 358 16.70 1.30 -16.86
N GLU A 359 17.43 0.94 -17.89
CA GLU A 359 16.99 -0.03 -18.88
C GLU A 359 16.96 -1.46 -18.34
N GLY A 360 16.23 -2.34 -19.03
CA GLY A 360 16.22 -3.76 -18.76
C GLY A 360 15.04 -4.28 -17.94
N LEU A 361 14.04 -3.42 -17.64
CA LEU A 361 12.77 -3.88 -17.07
C LEU A 361 11.92 -4.55 -18.16
N SER A 362 11.28 -5.67 -17.80
CA SER A 362 10.23 -6.26 -18.62
C SER A 362 8.94 -5.44 -18.54
N TYR A 363 8.04 -5.65 -19.51
CA TYR A 363 6.75 -4.94 -19.53
C TYR A 363 5.89 -5.20 -18.29
N TRP A 364 5.92 -6.41 -17.72
CA TRP A 364 5.18 -6.70 -16.50
C TRP A 364 5.83 -6.08 -15.28
N GLU A 365 7.19 -6.03 -15.18
CA GLU A 365 7.89 -5.32 -14.11
C GLU A 365 7.57 -3.82 -14.12
N ILE A 366 7.48 -3.20 -15.31
CA ILE A 366 7.08 -1.80 -15.46
C ILE A 366 5.68 -1.58 -14.90
N TRP A 367 4.76 -2.51 -15.17
CA TRP A 367 3.35 -2.41 -14.83
C TRP A 367 3.06 -2.57 -13.33
N ILE A 368 3.68 -3.55 -12.68
CA ILE A 368 3.43 -3.85 -11.26
C ILE A 368 4.46 -3.23 -10.30
N SER A 369 5.48 -2.54 -10.81
CA SER A 369 6.47 -1.89 -9.96
C SER A 369 5.82 -0.92 -8.97
N GLU A 370 6.22 -1.03 -7.70
CA GLU A 370 5.80 -0.12 -6.63
C GLU A 370 6.83 1.00 -6.40
N ALA A 371 7.56 1.40 -7.46
CA ALA A 371 8.46 2.55 -7.37
C ALA A 371 7.70 3.75 -6.81
N GLN A 372 8.28 4.36 -5.79
CA GLN A 372 7.65 5.38 -4.97
C GLN A 372 7.59 6.75 -5.68
N GLU A 373 6.90 7.69 -5.07
CA GLU A 373 6.80 9.10 -5.49
C GLU A 373 6.18 9.28 -6.89
N ARG A 374 5.19 8.43 -7.21
CA ARG A 374 4.41 8.52 -8.45
C ARG A 374 2.93 8.69 -8.14
N ILE A 375 2.28 9.50 -8.96
CA ILE A 375 0.81 9.61 -8.99
C ILE A 375 0.33 9.45 -10.43
N VAL A 376 -0.91 8.99 -10.57
CA VAL A 376 -1.59 8.87 -11.87
C VAL A 376 -2.70 9.91 -11.95
N LEU A 377 -2.76 10.63 -13.07
CA LEU A 377 -3.77 11.66 -13.33
C LEU A 377 -4.63 11.28 -14.54
N ALA A 378 -5.93 11.58 -14.47
CA ALA A 378 -6.81 11.65 -15.65
C ALA A 378 -6.89 13.10 -16.13
N VAL A 379 -6.33 13.36 -17.29
CA VAL A 379 -6.11 14.71 -17.81
C VAL A 379 -6.92 14.93 -19.09
N PRO A 380 -7.81 15.95 -19.15
CA PRO A 380 -8.45 16.33 -20.38
C PRO A 380 -7.42 16.66 -21.48
N PRO A 381 -7.55 16.18 -22.73
CA PRO A 381 -6.56 16.41 -23.77
C PRO A 381 -6.21 17.89 -23.98
N GLU A 382 -7.19 18.78 -23.84
CA GLU A 382 -7.01 20.23 -23.95
C GLU A 382 -6.20 20.88 -22.80
N LYS A 383 -5.98 20.13 -21.71
CA LYS A 383 -5.20 20.57 -20.54
C LYS A 383 -3.78 20.00 -20.49
N ALA A 384 -3.48 19.02 -21.33
CA ALA A 384 -2.23 18.29 -21.36
C ALA A 384 -1.00 19.21 -21.46
N ALA A 385 -0.97 20.09 -22.46
CA ALA A 385 0.17 20.99 -22.68
C ALA A 385 0.41 21.98 -21.51
N GLU A 386 -0.66 22.44 -20.84
CA GLU A 386 -0.54 23.31 -19.67
C GLU A 386 0.03 22.55 -18.45
N LEU A 387 -0.39 21.29 -18.25
CA LEU A 387 0.13 20.41 -17.20
C LEU A 387 1.62 20.11 -17.42
N GLU A 388 2.01 19.75 -18.65
CA GLU A 388 3.40 19.46 -18.99
C GLU A 388 4.29 20.69 -18.80
N ALA A 389 3.85 21.87 -19.19
CA ALA A 389 4.58 23.11 -18.98
C ALA A 389 4.75 23.46 -17.51
N LEU A 390 3.72 23.21 -16.66
CA LEU A 390 3.80 23.38 -15.23
C LEU A 390 4.81 22.39 -14.62
N ALA A 391 4.71 21.12 -14.94
CA ALA A 391 5.62 20.08 -14.42
C ALA A 391 7.07 20.39 -14.83
N GLN A 392 7.30 20.80 -16.07
CA GLN A 392 8.62 21.19 -16.56
C GLN A 392 9.19 22.40 -15.79
N SER A 393 8.36 23.39 -15.44
CA SER A 393 8.83 24.57 -14.68
C SER A 393 9.33 24.23 -13.28
N GLU A 394 8.83 23.14 -12.70
CA GLU A 394 9.22 22.63 -11.38
C GLU A 394 10.20 21.44 -11.46
N GLU A 395 10.67 21.11 -12.68
CA GLU A 395 11.56 19.96 -12.96
C GLU A 395 10.97 18.63 -12.43
N VAL A 396 9.68 18.40 -12.64
CA VAL A 396 8.97 17.16 -12.34
C VAL A 396 8.69 16.42 -13.64
N GLU A 397 8.98 15.12 -13.68
CA GLU A 397 8.61 14.30 -14.83
C GLU A 397 7.08 14.14 -14.87
N CYS A 398 6.51 14.33 -16.06
CA CYS A 398 5.10 14.24 -16.34
C CYS A 398 4.94 13.61 -17.72
N THR A 399 4.47 12.37 -17.78
CA THR A 399 4.52 11.57 -19.00
C THR A 399 3.15 10.99 -19.31
N ASP A 400 2.69 11.23 -20.54
CA ASP A 400 1.50 10.60 -21.11
C ASP A 400 1.81 9.14 -21.46
N ILE A 401 1.08 8.22 -20.82
CA ILE A 401 1.24 6.78 -21.02
C ILE A 401 0.03 6.11 -21.68
N GLY A 402 -1.05 6.85 -21.97
CA GLY A 402 -2.24 6.28 -22.59
C GLY A 402 -3.51 7.11 -22.42
N GLU A 403 -4.64 6.44 -22.48
CA GLU A 403 -5.97 7.08 -22.37
C GLU A 403 -6.99 6.19 -21.68
N PHE A 404 -7.95 6.80 -21.03
CA PHE A 404 -9.17 6.12 -20.56
C PHE A 404 -10.17 5.99 -21.71
N THR A 405 -10.82 4.82 -21.78
CA THR A 405 -11.72 4.46 -22.90
C THR A 405 -13.17 4.32 -22.41
N ASP A 406 -14.08 3.91 -23.28
CA ASP A 406 -15.48 3.60 -22.94
C ASP A 406 -15.84 2.11 -23.14
N ASP A 407 -14.81 1.28 -23.43
CA ASP A 407 -14.99 -0.12 -23.79
C ASP A 407 -14.93 -1.09 -22.59
N ARG A 408 -14.68 -0.58 -21.38
CA ARG A 408 -14.52 -1.35 -20.14
C ARG A 408 -13.46 -2.45 -20.22
N ARG A 409 -12.39 -2.16 -20.95
CA ARG A 409 -11.26 -3.07 -21.09
C ARG A 409 -9.98 -2.42 -20.59
N LEU A 410 -9.13 -3.22 -19.99
CA LEU A 410 -7.73 -2.86 -19.73
C LEU A 410 -6.86 -3.47 -20.81
N VAL A 411 -6.33 -2.62 -21.67
CA VAL A 411 -5.43 -3.04 -22.74
C VAL A 411 -4.05 -2.42 -22.52
N LEU A 412 -3.04 -3.27 -22.40
CA LEU A 412 -1.65 -2.84 -22.30
C LEU A 412 -0.92 -3.20 -23.57
N SER A 413 -0.18 -2.25 -24.14
CA SER A 413 0.71 -2.50 -25.26
C SER A 413 2.17 -2.27 -24.90
N PHE A 414 3.06 -2.98 -25.56
CA PHE A 414 4.49 -2.80 -25.44
C PHE A 414 5.14 -2.99 -26.82
N HIS A 415 5.83 -1.96 -27.30
CA HIS A 415 6.41 -1.93 -28.64
C HIS A 415 5.44 -2.35 -29.76
N GLY A 416 4.21 -1.85 -29.70
CA GLY A 416 3.18 -2.09 -30.70
C GLY A 416 2.51 -3.47 -30.64
N SER A 417 2.77 -4.25 -29.60
CA SER A 417 2.11 -5.55 -29.34
C SER A 417 1.23 -5.46 -28.10
N ASP A 418 -0.02 -5.86 -28.20
CA ASP A 418 -0.89 -5.98 -27.02
C ASP A 418 -0.41 -7.14 -26.14
N VAL A 419 -0.03 -6.80 -24.90
CA VAL A 419 0.47 -7.76 -23.90
C VAL A 419 -0.56 -8.12 -22.84
N CYS A 420 -1.61 -7.30 -22.67
CA CYS A 420 -2.75 -7.54 -21.79
C CYS A 420 -4.04 -7.12 -22.50
N ASP A 421 -5.10 -7.89 -22.32
CA ASP A 421 -6.45 -7.55 -22.75
C ASP A 421 -7.47 -8.22 -21.82
N LEU A 422 -7.80 -7.50 -20.71
CA LEU A 422 -8.72 -7.94 -19.66
C LEU A 422 -10.00 -7.10 -19.67
N SER A 423 -11.14 -7.72 -19.38
CA SER A 423 -12.34 -6.96 -19.07
C SER A 423 -12.26 -6.40 -17.65
N MET A 424 -12.67 -5.15 -17.44
CA MET A 424 -12.77 -4.54 -16.11
C MET A 424 -13.75 -5.31 -15.21
N GLU A 425 -14.80 -5.89 -15.80
CA GLU A 425 -15.75 -6.75 -15.07
C GLU A 425 -15.06 -7.97 -14.46
N PHE A 426 -14.19 -8.67 -15.22
CA PHE A 426 -13.47 -9.82 -14.66
C PHE A 426 -12.39 -9.37 -13.68
N LEU A 427 -11.67 -8.31 -13.99
CA LEU A 427 -10.61 -7.77 -13.13
C LEU A 427 -11.13 -7.45 -11.73
N HIS A 428 -12.25 -6.73 -11.62
CA HIS A 428 -12.80 -6.28 -10.33
C HIS A 428 -13.85 -7.23 -9.74
N GLY A 429 -14.61 -7.93 -10.57
CA GLY A 429 -15.71 -8.82 -10.16
C GLY A 429 -15.45 -10.31 -10.24
N GLY A 430 -14.42 -10.76 -10.98
CA GLY A 430 -14.15 -12.17 -11.26
C GLY A 430 -13.60 -12.99 -10.10
N ARG A 431 -13.13 -12.35 -9.04
CA ARG A 431 -12.56 -13.05 -7.88
C ARG A 431 -13.60 -13.91 -7.17
N PRO A 432 -13.38 -15.24 -7.02
CA PRO A 432 -14.30 -16.08 -6.29
C PRO A 432 -14.34 -15.72 -4.79
N LYS A 433 -15.53 -15.70 -4.23
CA LYS A 433 -15.75 -15.49 -2.80
C LYS A 433 -16.14 -16.81 -2.14
N TRP A 434 -15.48 -17.14 -1.05
CA TRP A 434 -15.84 -18.32 -0.25
C TRP A 434 -16.15 -17.92 1.19
N VAL A 435 -17.01 -18.72 1.85
CA VAL A 435 -17.38 -18.50 3.24
C VAL A 435 -16.17 -18.78 4.13
N ARG A 436 -15.82 -17.82 4.98
CA ARG A 436 -14.80 -17.99 6.02
C ARG A 436 -15.47 -18.44 7.31
N GLU A 437 -14.95 -19.51 7.91
CA GLU A 437 -15.43 -19.99 9.19
C GLU A 437 -14.73 -19.22 10.32
N SER A 438 -15.52 -18.75 11.27
CA SER A 438 -15.05 -18.03 12.46
C SER A 438 -15.67 -18.64 13.73
N LEU A 439 -14.83 -19.07 14.65
CA LEU A 439 -15.25 -19.65 15.93
C LEU A 439 -14.71 -18.81 17.08
N HIS A 440 -15.60 -18.21 17.86
CA HIS A 440 -15.24 -17.55 19.12
C HIS A 440 -15.50 -18.48 20.31
N ARG A 441 -14.43 -18.82 21.02
CA ARG A 441 -14.49 -19.52 22.30
C ARG A 441 -14.20 -18.53 23.41
N SER A 442 -15.12 -18.40 24.35
CA SER A 442 -14.85 -17.62 25.56
C SER A 442 -13.74 -18.31 26.36
N VAL A 443 -12.64 -17.62 26.54
CA VAL A 443 -11.61 -18.03 27.48
C VAL A 443 -11.99 -17.46 28.84
N ALA A 444 -12.18 -18.31 29.86
CA ALA A 444 -12.34 -17.84 31.23
C ALA A 444 -11.06 -17.11 31.63
N THR A 445 -11.12 -15.81 31.77
CA THR A 445 -10.04 -15.02 32.35
C THR A 445 -10.24 -15.03 33.86
N GLU A 446 -9.32 -15.65 34.57
CA GLU A 446 -9.24 -15.45 36.03
C GLU A 446 -8.99 -13.96 36.28
N ALA A 447 -9.76 -13.38 37.21
CA ALA A 447 -9.49 -12.02 37.64
C ALA A 447 -8.05 -11.93 38.17
N PRO A 448 -7.26 -10.91 37.78
CA PRO A 448 -5.91 -10.76 38.28
C PRO A 448 -5.92 -10.74 39.80
N ASP A 449 -5.17 -11.61 40.41
CA ASP A 449 -4.93 -11.55 41.86
C ASP A 449 -3.97 -10.38 42.11
N TRP A 450 -4.54 -9.22 42.34
CA TRP A 450 -3.80 -7.98 42.61
C TRP A 450 -2.95 -8.07 43.88
N ALA A 451 -3.36 -8.89 44.87
CA ALA A 451 -2.58 -9.14 46.10
C ALA A 451 -1.25 -9.86 45.78
N ARG A 452 -1.20 -10.62 44.71
CA ARG A 452 0.02 -11.31 44.22
C ARG A 452 1.03 -10.38 43.62
N TRP A 453 0.59 -9.16 43.16
CA TRP A 453 1.44 -8.14 42.51
C TRP A 453 2.03 -7.14 43.52
N VAL A 454 1.39 -6.97 44.66
CA VAL A 454 1.85 -6.12 45.77
C VAL A 454 2.19 -7.02 46.92
N GLY A 455 3.44 -7.49 47.00
CA GLY A 455 3.91 -8.31 48.12
C GLY A 455 3.93 -7.53 49.44
N ASP A 456 3.65 -8.22 50.53
CA ASP A 456 3.81 -7.69 51.90
C ASP A 456 5.30 -7.37 52.18
N GLY A 457 5.76 -6.17 51.81
CA GLY A 457 7.14 -5.75 52.03
C GLY A 457 7.80 -5.07 50.81
N ASP A 458 7.08 -4.90 49.73
CA ASP A 458 7.57 -4.11 48.59
C ASP A 458 7.68 -2.63 48.99
N ASP A 459 8.88 -2.12 48.92
CA ASP A 459 9.17 -0.70 49.17
C ASP A 459 8.61 0.11 47.99
N LEU A 460 7.45 0.76 48.18
CA LEU A 460 6.82 1.63 47.18
C LEU A 460 7.77 2.70 46.65
N GLY A 461 8.76 3.12 47.48
CA GLY A 461 9.80 4.04 47.07
C GLY A 461 10.73 3.46 45.98
N LYS A 462 10.89 2.14 45.89
CA LYS A 462 11.63 1.47 44.82
C LYS A 462 10.76 1.12 43.63
N MET A 463 9.45 0.96 43.82
CA MET A 463 8.52 0.65 42.73
C MET A 463 8.33 1.85 41.79
N LEU A 464 8.19 3.07 42.33
CA LEU A 464 7.99 4.27 41.53
C LEU A 464 9.13 4.54 40.52
N PRO A 465 10.42 4.51 40.88
CA PRO A 465 11.51 4.64 39.91
C PRO A 465 11.52 3.55 38.84
N ARG A 466 11.21 2.30 39.22
CA ARG A 466 11.09 1.17 38.30
C ARG A 466 9.96 1.39 37.28
N LEU A 467 8.80 1.85 37.73
CA LEU A 467 7.66 2.16 36.89
C LEU A 467 7.98 3.31 35.93
N LEU A 468 8.60 4.38 36.43
CA LEU A 468 9.00 5.54 35.60
C LEU A 468 10.11 5.18 34.59
N ALA A 469 10.95 4.19 34.90
CA ALA A 469 11.98 3.69 34.00
C ALA A 469 11.47 2.66 32.99
N ALA A 470 10.23 2.15 33.17
CA ALA A 470 9.67 1.17 32.23
C ALA A 470 9.55 1.77 30.82
N PRO A 471 9.98 1.08 29.73
CA PRO A 471 10.01 1.63 28.39
C PRO A 471 8.68 2.23 27.92
N ASN A 472 7.54 1.64 28.32
CA ASN A 472 6.20 2.14 27.97
C ASN A 472 5.83 3.46 28.68
N ILE A 473 6.46 3.78 29.81
CA ILE A 473 6.16 4.97 30.65
C ILE A 473 7.25 6.02 30.53
N ALA A 474 8.51 5.59 30.38
CA ALA A 474 9.65 6.49 30.29
C ALA A 474 9.50 7.52 29.16
N SER A 475 10.20 8.66 29.30
CA SER A 475 10.18 9.74 28.32
C SER A 475 10.49 9.24 26.91
N LYS A 476 9.75 9.77 25.95
CA LYS A 476 9.97 9.58 24.50
C LYS A 476 10.67 10.80 23.87
N GLU A 477 11.24 11.68 24.69
CA GLU A 477 11.91 12.93 24.25
C GLU A 477 12.92 12.68 23.14
N TRP A 478 13.67 11.57 23.20
CA TRP A 478 14.61 11.18 22.16
C TRP A 478 13.95 11.04 20.77
N ILE A 479 12.71 10.54 20.69
CA ILE A 479 11.95 10.43 19.44
C ILE A 479 11.39 11.81 19.07
N ILE A 480 10.68 12.45 19.99
CA ILE A 480 9.95 13.72 19.76
C ILE A 480 10.86 14.80 19.21
N ARG A 481 12.10 14.92 19.75
CA ARG A 481 13.05 15.94 19.31
C ARG A 481 13.66 15.73 17.93
N GLN A 482 13.35 14.63 17.26
CA GLN A 482 13.86 14.35 15.92
C GLN A 482 12.87 14.73 14.81
N TYR A 483 11.60 14.91 15.16
CA TYR A 483 10.54 15.26 14.23
C TYR A 483 10.24 16.76 14.30
N ASP A 484 9.93 17.35 13.14
CA ASP A 484 9.56 18.77 13.02
C ASP A 484 8.19 19.05 13.64
#